data_c90eb74b7d14b462dfdd2d8de8d58b32
#
_entry.id   c90eb74b7d14b462dfdd2d8de8d58b32
#
_cell.length_a   1.000
_cell.length_b   1.000
_cell.length_c   1.000
_cell.angle_alpha   90.00
_cell.angle_beta   90.00
_cell.angle_gamma   90.00
#
_symmetry.space_group_name_H-M   'P 1'
#
loop_
_entity.id
_entity.type
_entity.pdbx_description
1 polymer ?
#
loop_
_entity_poly.entity_id
_entity_poly.type
_entity_poly.pdbx_seq_one_letter_code
_entity_poly.pdbx_strand_id
1 'polypeptide(L)'
;MLIGNVGRDPEVRYLDGNSGNAKVATFTLATTERYRDRNGETRENTEWHNIVAWRGNADVAERFIKKGTQVYIEGRIRTRSWDDQTGNKRYTTEIIVDNLQLLGKKSDNPGGQQSGYQAPAQPQYGQQPQPAYSQQPAYAPQPAQRPAAPQNVADDMPDDDLPF
;
A
#
# COMPACT_ATOMS: atom_id res chain seq x y z
N MET A 1 17.99 3.47 8.75
CA MET A 1 17.22 3.68 7.51
C MET A 1 16.11 2.67 7.46
N LEU A 2 14.90 3.08 7.09
CA LEU A 2 13.72 2.24 6.98
C LEU A 2 12.97 2.53 5.69
N ILE A 3 12.44 1.48 5.05
CA ILE A 3 11.45 1.59 3.98
C ILE A 3 10.23 0.79 4.42
N GLY A 4 9.05 1.43 4.39
CA GLY A 4 7.84 0.77 4.85
C GLY A 4 6.57 1.51 4.47
N ASN A 5 5.44 0.99 4.94
CA ASN A 5 4.13 1.59 4.72
C ASN A 5 3.59 2.21 6.01
N VAL A 6 3.00 3.37 5.89
CA VAL A 6 2.39 4.09 7.02
C VAL A 6 1.14 3.36 7.49
N GLY A 7 1.06 3.04 8.78
CA GLY A 7 -0.02 2.23 9.35
C GLY A 7 -1.28 3.02 9.71
N ARG A 8 -1.12 4.31 10.01
CA ARG A 8 -2.21 5.23 10.33
C ARG A 8 -1.86 6.65 9.90
N ASP A 9 -2.86 7.49 9.68
CA ASP A 9 -2.65 8.90 9.35
C ASP A 9 -1.82 9.58 10.44
N PRO A 10 -0.90 10.51 10.08
CA PRO A 10 -0.08 11.22 11.03
C PRO A 10 -0.91 12.08 11.99
N GLU A 11 -0.62 11.96 13.27
CA GLU A 11 -1.13 12.88 14.29
C GLU A 11 -0.19 14.09 14.38
N VAL A 12 -0.71 15.27 14.07
CA VAL A 12 0.08 16.51 14.06
C VAL A 12 -0.26 17.35 15.28
N ARG A 13 0.78 17.80 15.98
CA ARG A 13 0.67 18.69 17.14
C ARG A 13 1.54 19.92 16.95
N TYR A 14 1.02 21.05 17.38
CA TYR A 14 1.73 22.32 17.45
C TYR A 14 2.17 22.55 18.89
N LEU A 15 3.46 22.72 19.10
CA LEU A 15 4.03 22.98 20.41
C LEU A 15 4.30 24.47 20.50
N ASP A 16 3.48 25.16 21.30
CA ASP A 16 3.69 26.57 21.64
C ASP A 16 4.80 26.65 22.67
N GLY A 17 5.95 27.10 22.28
CA GLY A 17 7.12 27.22 23.14
C GLY A 17 7.84 28.54 22.94
N ASN A 18 8.66 28.95 23.93
CA ASN A 18 9.47 30.18 23.94
C ASN A 18 10.46 30.30 22.77
N SER A 19 10.60 29.26 21.94
CA SER A 19 11.49 29.18 20.78
C SER A 19 10.77 29.10 19.42
N GLY A 20 9.49 29.52 19.34
CA GLY A 20 8.66 29.46 18.14
C GLY A 20 7.81 28.19 18.07
N ASN A 21 6.71 28.27 17.30
CA ASN A 21 5.78 27.15 17.10
C ASN A 21 6.50 25.98 16.41
N ALA A 22 6.82 24.94 17.17
CA ALA A 22 7.40 23.71 16.63
C ALA A 22 6.29 22.73 16.29
N LYS A 23 6.20 22.34 15.00
CA LYS A 23 5.30 21.29 14.55
C LYS A 23 5.96 19.93 14.75
N VAL A 24 5.22 18.96 15.28
CA VAL A 24 5.59 17.57 15.38
C VAL A 24 4.49 16.69 14.77
N ALA A 25 4.87 15.70 13.97
CA ALA A 25 3.97 14.68 13.43
C ALA A 25 4.41 13.30 13.93
N THR A 26 3.46 12.51 14.42
CA THR A 26 3.70 11.15 14.89
C THR A 26 2.85 10.16 14.11
N PHE A 27 3.45 9.06 13.66
CA PHE A 27 2.76 8.00 12.95
C PHE A 27 3.48 6.66 13.15
N THR A 28 2.83 5.57 12.75
CA THR A 28 3.44 4.24 12.76
C THR A 28 3.89 3.83 11.35
N LEU A 29 5.03 3.15 11.26
CA LEU A 29 5.57 2.60 10.02
C LEU A 29 5.68 1.09 10.15
N ALA A 30 5.11 0.35 9.20
CA ALA A 30 5.26 -1.09 9.07
C ALA A 30 6.41 -1.40 8.11
N THR A 31 7.40 -2.14 8.57
CA THR A 31 8.42 -2.78 7.72
C THR A 31 8.14 -4.26 7.65
N THR A 32 8.11 -4.83 6.44
CA THR A 32 7.75 -6.22 6.23
C THR A 32 8.88 -6.97 5.53
N GLU A 33 9.30 -8.06 6.13
CA GLU A 33 10.27 -8.99 5.60
C GLU A 33 9.57 -10.28 5.17
N ARG A 34 9.93 -10.79 3.97
CA ARG A 34 9.45 -12.08 3.47
C ARG A 34 10.63 -13.03 3.35
N TYR A 35 10.52 -14.19 3.98
CA TYR A 35 11.55 -15.22 3.93
C TYR A 35 10.93 -16.60 3.73
N ARG A 36 11.73 -17.55 3.23
CA ARG A 36 11.35 -18.95 3.17
C ARG A 36 11.83 -19.64 4.43
N ASP A 37 10.94 -20.37 5.09
CA ASP A 37 11.28 -21.21 6.22
C ASP A 37 11.97 -22.52 5.78
N ARG A 38 12.37 -23.35 6.76
CA ARG A 38 13.03 -24.63 6.50
C ARG A 38 12.14 -25.63 5.75
N ASN A 39 10.84 -25.46 5.78
CA ASN A 39 9.86 -26.30 5.10
C ASN A 39 9.58 -25.81 3.67
N GLY A 40 10.22 -24.72 3.23
CA GLY A 40 10.02 -24.10 1.93
C GLY A 40 8.79 -23.20 1.84
N GLU A 41 8.09 -22.97 2.96
CA GLU A 41 6.93 -22.05 3.01
C GLU A 41 7.39 -20.61 3.07
N THR A 42 6.70 -19.74 2.38
CA THR A 42 6.93 -18.28 2.45
C THR A 42 6.25 -17.73 3.70
N ARG A 43 7.06 -17.15 4.58
CA ARG A 43 6.59 -16.44 5.78
C ARG A 43 6.81 -14.95 5.65
N GLU A 44 5.96 -14.20 6.34
CA GLU A 44 6.00 -12.75 6.39
C GLU A 44 6.07 -12.30 7.85
N ASN A 45 7.05 -11.45 8.15
CA ASN A 45 7.20 -10.84 9.46
C ASN A 45 7.09 -9.32 9.32
N THR A 46 6.22 -8.68 10.12
CA THR A 46 6.00 -7.24 10.08
C THR A 46 6.36 -6.62 11.42
N GLU A 47 7.27 -5.67 11.38
CA GLU A 47 7.68 -4.87 12.54
C GLU A 47 7.07 -3.47 12.47
N TRP A 48 6.60 -2.98 13.63
CA TRP A 48 5.97 -1.68 13.75
C TRP A 48 6.88 -0.69 14.46
N HIS A 49 7.15 0.44 13.81
CA HIS A 49 8.00 1.49 14.33
C HIS A 49 7.21 2.76 14.63
N ASN A 50 7.46 3.37 15.79
CA ASN A 50 6.93 4.69 16.12
C ASN A 50 7.82 5.77 15.53
N ILE A 51 7.27 6.60 14.65
CA ILE A 51 7.99 7.64 13.92
C ILE A 51 7.60 9.00 14.46
N VAL A 52 8.60 9.85 14.69
CA VAL A 52 8.43 11.24 15.15
C VAL A 52 9.17 12.16 14.20
N ALA A 53 8.42 12.96 13.46
CA ALA A 53 8.92 13.95 12.51
C ALA A 53 8.75 15.37 13.08
N TRP A 54 9.76 16.21 12.93
CA TRP A 54 9.79 17.57 13.44
C TRP A 54 9.89 18.61 12.32
N ARG A 55 9.33 19.79 12.54
CA ARG A 55 9.45 20.97 11.66
C ARG A 55 9.12 20.63 10.19
N GLY A 56 10.04 20.84 9.25
CA GLY A 56 9.84 20.60 7.83
C GLY A 56 9.42 19.15 7.49
N ASN A 57 9.95 18.14 8.18
CA ASN A 57 9.50 16.76 8.02
C ASN A 57 8.07 16.54 8.53
N ALA A 58 7.64 17.28 9.57
CA ALA A 58 6.26 17.27 10.03
C ALA A 58 5.31 17.93 9.03
N ASP A 59 5.75 19.00 8.33
CA ASP A 59 4.97 19.63 7.27
C ASP A 59 4.75 18.69 6.08
N VAL A 60 5.80 17.94 5.70
CA VAL A 60 5.69 16.90 4.65
C VAL A 60 4.72 15.80 5.09
N ALA A 61 4.84 15.35 6.35
CA ALA A 61 3.97 14.30 6.89
C ALA A 61 2.51 14.73 6.86
N GLU A 62 2.19 15.93 7.33
CA GLU A 62 0.83 16.47 7.37
C GLU A 62 0.18 16.57 5.98
N ARG A 63 0.95 17.04 5.00
CA ARG A 63 0.41 17.36 3.65
C ARG A 63 0.30 16.14 2.75
N PHE A 64 1.21 15.19 2.87
CA PHE A 64 1.41 14.16 1.85
C PHE A 64 1.32 12.74 2.37
N ILE A 65 1.42 12.51 3.69
CA ILE A 65 1.38 11.16 4.26
C ILE A 65 -0.05 10.81 4.69
N LYS A 66 -0.50 9.65 4.24
CA LYS A 66 -1.74 8.99 4.63
C LYS A 66 -1.45 7.54 5.01
N LYS A 67 -2.39 6.89 5.69
CA LYS A 67 -2.35 5.44 5.89
C LYS A 67 -2.09 4.73 4.56
N GLY A 68 -1.13 3.81 4.55
CA GLY A 68 -0.72 3.04 3.37
C GLY A 68 0.33 3.72 2.49
N THR A 69 0.67 5.00 2.71
CA THR A 69 1.74 5.68 1.97
C THR A 69 3.06 4.97 2.20
N GLN A 70 3.79 4.64 1.12
CA GLN A 70 5.13 4.10 1.21
C GLN A 70 6.15 5.23 1.35
N VAL A 71 7.02 5.11 2.36
CA VAL A 71 8.02 6.13 2.67
C VAL A 71 9.39 5.51 2.94
N TYR A 72 10.43 6.29 2.65
CA TYR A 72 11.80 6.07 3.10
C TYR A 72 12.11 7.04 4.23
N ILE A 73 12.69 6.55 5.30
CA ILE A 73 13.03 7.33 6.50
C ILE A 73 14.47 7.06 6.89
N GLU A 74 15.23 8.13 7.10
CA GLU A 74 16.48 8.14 7.85
C GLU A 74 16.25 8.83 9.18
N GLY A 75 16.82 8.28 10.25
CA GLY A 75 16.62 8.85 11.56
C GLY A 75 17.41 8.13 12.63
N ARG A 76 17.22 8.60 13.86
CA ARG A 76 17.87 8.11 15.08
C ARG A 76 16.89 7.43 15.99
N ILE A 77 17.29 6.29 16.55
CA ILE A 77 16.51 5.61 17.58
C ILE A 77 16.65 6.39 18.89
N ARG A 78 15.53 6.66 19.55
CA ARG A 78 15.47 7.27 20.85
C ARG A 78 14.51 6.51 21.74
N THR A 79 14.98 6.07 22.90
CA THR A 79 14.14 5.47 23.93
C THR A 79 13.94 6.48 25.05
N ARG A 80 12.68 6.72 25.42
CA ARG A 80 12.31 7.50 26.58
C ARG A 80 11.62 6.62 27.62
N SER A 81 11.82 6.91 28.89
CA SER A 81 11.10 6.27 29.98
C SER A 81 10.09 7.25 30.58
N TRP A 82 8.99 6.69 31.04
CA TRP A 82 7.93 7.42 31.78
C TRP A 82 7.30 6.49 32.80
N ASP A 83 6.75 7.06 33.86
CA ASP A 83 6.10 6.29 34.90
C ASP A 83 4.60 6.23 34.59
N ASP A 84 4.01 5.01 34.59
CA ASP A 84 2.58 4.82 34.41
C ASP A 84 1.80 5.21 35.67
N GLN A 85 0.47 5.21 35.58
CA GLN A 85 -0.41 5.58 36.68
C GLN A 85 -0.25 4.70 37.96
N THR A 86 0.35 3.54 37.81
CA THR A 86 0.64 2.58 38.89
C THR A 86 2.06 2.72 39.44
N GLY A 87 2.85 3.69 38.96
CA GLY A 87 4.23 3.93 39.37
C GLY A 87 5.27 3.00 38.70
N ASN A 88 4.87 2.20 37.71
CA ASN A 88 5.79 1.34 37.00
C ASN A 88 6.48 2.09 35.85
N LYS A 89 7.79 1.88 35.75
CA LYS A 89 8.59 2.45 34.66
C LYS A 89 8.29 1.80 33.33
N ARG A 90 7.87 2.60 32.36
CA ARG A 90 7.61 2.18 30.98
C ARG A 90 8.64 2.79 30.05
N TYR A 91 8.92 2.09 28.95
CA TYR A 91 9.85 2.53 27.93
C TYR A 91 9.13 2.62 26.59
N THR A 92 9.37 3.68 25.87
CA THR A 92 8.86 3.86 24.52
C THR A 92 10.04 4.16 23.60
N THR A 93 10.23 3.32 22.57
CA THR A 93 11.23 3.52 21.53
C THR A 93 10.60 4.19 20.32
N GLU A 94 11.21 5.28 19.88
CA GLU A 94 10.76 6.12 18.78
C GLU A 94 11.92 6.35 17.81
N ILE A 95 11.60 6.58 16.54
CA ILE A 95 12.57 6.96 15.53
C ILE A 95 12.36 8.44 15.21
N ILE A 96 13.34 9.26 15.57
CA ILE A 96 13.35 10.68 15.26
C ILE A 96 13.85 10.85 13.84
N VAL A 97 13.00 11.42 12.97
CA VAL A 97 13.27 11.57 11.54
C VAL A 97 14.30 12.68 11.30
N ASP A 98 15.39 12.35 10.61
CA ASP A 98 16.34 13.29 10.06
C ASP A 98 16.00 13.60 8.59
N ASN A 99 15.65 12.58 7.78
CA ASN A 99 15.23 12.72 6.38
C ASN A 99 14.02 11.84 6.08
N LEU A 100 13.08 12.35 5.27
CA LEU A 100 11.85 11.66 4.88
C LEU A 100 11.59 11.85 3.39
N GLN A 101 11.38 10.73 2.66
CA GLN A 101 11.06 10.72 1.24
C GLN A 101 9.81 9.86 0.98
N LEU A 102 8.92 10.36 0.14
CA LEU A 102 7.77 9.63 -0.34
C LEU A 102 8.19 8.73 -1.52
N LEU A 103 7.95 7.43 -1.41
CA LEU A 103 8.29 6.45 -2.45
C LEU A 103 7.08 6.05 -3.31
N GLY A 104 5.86 6.40 -2.87
CA GLY A 104 4.65 6.12 -3.61
C GLY A 104 4.58 6.90 -4.92
N LYS A 105 4.04 6.29 -5.97
CA LYS A 105 3.65 7.03 -7.19
C LYS A 105 2.70 8.13 -6.76
N LYS A 106 2.95 9.36 -7.26
CA LYS A 106 1.95 10.45 -7.19
C LYS A 106 0.65 9.84 -7.72
N SER A 107 -0.35 9.65 -6.85
CA SER A 107 -1.66 9.18 -7.30
C SER A 107 -2.13 10.18 -8.35
N ASP A 108 -2.27 9.72 -9.58
CA ASP A 108 -2.86 10.51 -10.65
C ASP A 108 -4.24 10.92 -10.13
N ASN A 109 -4.37 12.22 -9.88
CA ASN A 109 -5.63 12.83 -9.51
C ASN A 109 -6.59 12.59 -10.70
N PRO A 110 -7.73 11.88 -10.56
CA PRO A 110 -8.63 11.62 -11.69
C PRO A 110 -9.34 12.87 -12.23
N GLY A 111 -8.82 14.08 -11.98
CA GLY A 111 -9.30 15.37 -12.41
C GLY A 111 -8.29 16.24 -13.18
N GLY A 112 -7.10 15.76 -13.50
CA GLY A 112 -6.10 16.48 -14.30
C GLY A 112 -6.32 16.26 -15.78
N GLN A 113 -6.80 17.30 -16.50
CA GLN A 113 -6.93 17.39 -17.93
C GLN A 113 -5.75 16.74 -18.66
N GLN A 114 -6.09 15.79 -19.49
CA GLN A 114 -5.27 15.19 -20.51
C GLN A 114 -4.78 16.31 -21.45
N SER A 115 -3.60 16.87 -21.15
CA SER A 115 -2.90 17.74 -22.08
C SER A 115 -2.41 16.83 -23.22
N GLY A 116 -3.18 16.80 -24.30
CA GLY A 116 -2.90 16.05 -25.49
C GLY A 116 -1.56 16.49 -26.08
N TYR A 117 -0.58 15.58 -26.04
CA TYR A 117 0.49 15.65 -27.00
C TYR A 117 -0.11 15.33 -28.36
N GLN A 118 -0.36 16.36 -29.17
CA GLN A 118 -0.63 16.21 -30.59
C GLN A 118 0.64 15.63 -31.23
N ALA A 119 0.55 14.35 -31.63
CA ALA A 119 1.53 13.78 -32.52
C ALA A 119 1.53 14.57 -33.84
N PRO A 120 2.69 14.88 -34.43
CA PRO A 120 2.75 15.55 -35.71
C PRO A 120 2.08 14.70 -36.79
N ALA A 121 1.19 15.32 -37.57
CA ALA A 121 0.45 14.72 -38.65
C ALA A 121 1.44 14.08 -39.69
N GLN A 122 1.31 12.78 -39.92
CA GLN A 122 1.96 12.10 -41.02
C GLN A 122 1.25 12.50 -42.33
N PRO A 123 1.99 12.77 -43.43
CA PRO A 123 1.39 13.06 -44.72
C PRO A 123 0.71 11.80 -45.28
N GLN A 124 -0.55 11.97 -45.60
CA GLN A 124 -1.45 10.97 -46.19
C GLN A 124 -1.06 10.75 -47.65
N TYR A 125 -0.35 9.66 -47.95
CA TYR A 125 -0.20 9.20 -49.34
C TYR A 125 -1.46 8.45 -49.77
N GLY A 126 -1.96 8.82 -50.96
CA GLY A 126 -3.24 8.45 -51.55
C GLY A 126 -3.56 6.94 -51.54
N GLN A 127 -4.79 6.65 -51.18
CA GLN A 127 -5.40 5.33 -51.32
C GLN A 127 -5.81 5.09 -52.76
N GLN A 128 -5.27 4.02 -53.36
CA GLN A 128 -5.80 3.43 -54.58
C GLN A 128 -7.09 2.65 -54.24
N PRO A 129 -8.14 2.69 -55.09
CA PRO A 129 -9.37 1.92 -54.87
C PRO A 129 -9.15 0.43 -55.12
N GLN A 130 -9.46 -0.40 -54.11
CA GLN A 130 -9.55 -1.86 -54.24
C GLN A 130 -10.93 -2.28 -54.76
N PRO A 131 -11.00 -3.30 -55.64
CA PRO A 131 -12.27 -3.79 -56.15
C PRO A 131 -13.02 -4.64 -55.10
N ALA A 132 -14.34 -4.49 -55.13
CA ALA A 132 -15.29 -5.19 -54.29
C ALA A 132 -15.29 -6.71 -54.53
N TYR A 133 -15.05 -7.49 -53.48
CA TYR A 133 -15.38 -8.92 -53.46
C TYR A 133 -16.64 -9.13 -52.63
N SER A 134 -17.53 -9.90 -53.26
CA SER A 134 -18.88 -10.27 -52.82
C SER A 134 -18.91 -10.99 -51.46
N GLN A 135 -19.96 -10.71 -50.73
CA GLN A 135 -20.38 -11.27 -49.45
C GLN A 135 -20.53 -12.79 -49.48
N GLN A 136 -19.92 -13.48 -48.49
CA GLN A 136 -20.33 -14.83 -48.09
C GLN A 136 -21.19 -14.73 -46.84
N PRO A 137 -22.23 -15.58 -46.70
CA PRO A 137 -23.18 -15.51 -45.58
C PRO A 137 -22.59 -16.01 -44.25
N ALA A 138 -22.94 -15.32 -43.21
CA ALA A 138 -22.54 -15.58 -41.82
C ALA A 138 -23.11 -16.92 -41.32
N TYR A 139 -22.21 -17.76 -40.80
CA TYR A 139 -22.57 -18.96 -40.04
C TYR A 139 -22.93 -18.53 -38.61
N ALA A 140 -24.13 -18.89 -38.15
CA ALA A 140 -24.59 -18.65 -36.81
C ALA A 140 -23.86 -19.56 -35.80
N PRO A 141 -23.42 -19.04 -34.60
CA PRO A 141 -22.84 -19.90 -33.59
C PRO A 141 -23.94 -20.65 -32.80
N GLN A 142 -23.76 -21.98 -32.70
CA GLN A 142 -24.57 -22.83 -31.82
C GLN A 142 -24.34 -22.52 -30.35
N PRO A 143 -25.37 -22.63 -29.50
CA PRO A 143 -25.23 -22.41 -28.05
C PRO A 143 -24.49 -23.58 -27.40
N ALA A 144 -23.42 -23.25 -26.63
CA ALA A 144 -22.66 -24.21 -25.84
C ALA A 144 -23.54 -24.80 -24.70
N GLN A 145 -23.62 -26.12 -24.64
CA GLN A 145 -24.24 -26.88 -23.57
C GLN A 145 -23.42 -26.70 -22.28
N ARG A 146 -24.10 -26.33 -21.18
CA ARG A 146 -23.53 -26.30 -19.83
C ARG A 146 -23.30 -27.73 -19.33
N PRO A 147 -22.13 -28.04 -18.74
CA PRO A 147 -21.97 -29.31 -18.01
C PRO A 147 -22.82 -29.28 -16.72
N ALA A 148 -23.46 -30.38 -16.43
CA ALA A 148 -24.24 -30.62 -15.24
C ALA A 148 -23.35 -30.65 -13.99
N ALA A 149 -23.87 -30.09 -12.89
CA ALA A 149 -23.22 -30.14 -11.57
C ALA A 149 -23.22 -31.59 -11.03
N PRO A 150 -22.14 -31.99 -10.30
CA PRO A 150 -22.16 -33.29 -9.61
C PRO A 150 -23.06 -33.25 -8.38
N GLN A 151 -23.86 -34.28 -8.26
CA GLN A 151 -24.74 -34.54 -7.11
C GLN A 151 -23.93 -34.92 -5.88
N ASN A 152 -24.18 -34.25 -4.76
CA ASN A 152 -23.72 -34.63 -3.43
C ASN A 152 -24.23 -36.04 -3.08
N VAL A 153 -23.28 -36.96 -2.89
CA VAL A 153 -23.52 -38.20 -2.18
C VAL A 153 -23.12 -37.95 -0.74
N ALA A 154 -24.11 -37.95 0.14
CA ALA A 154 -23.89 -38.02 1.58
C ALA A 154 -23.37 -39.41 1.91
N ASP A 155 -22.17 -39.51 2.43
CA ASP A 155 -21.65 -40.73 3.04
C ASP A 155 -21.46 -40.50 4.54
N ASP A 156 -22.11 -41.36 5.23
CA ASP A 156 -22.17 -41.72 6.62
C ASP A 156 -20.80 -41.67 7.32
N MET A 157 -20.70 -40.89 8.39
CA MET A 157 -19.57 -40.98 9.34
C MET A 157 -19.99 -41.86 10.52
N PRO A 158 -19.25 -42.91 10.83
CA PRO A 158 -19.38 -43.51 12.16
C PRO A 158 -18.56 -42.71 13.19
N ASP A 159 -19.21 -42.45 14.31
CA ASP A 159 -18.61 -42.04 15.59
C ASP A 159 -17.42 -42.94 15.93
N ASP A 160 -16.26 -42.33 16.18
CA ASP A 160 -15.17 -43.02 16.88
C ASP A 160 -14.73 -42.16 18.09
N ASP A 161 -15.21 -42.61 19.22
CA ASP A 161 -14.79 -42.23 20.56
C ASP A 161 -13.28 -42.44 20.75
N LEU A 162 -12.55 -41.38 21.08
CA LEU A 162 -11.24 -41.51 21.68
C LEU A 162 -11.11 -40.61 22.92
N PRO A 163 -10.88 -41.21 24.09
CA PRO A 163 -10.47 -40.49 25.28
C PRO A 163 -8.93 -40.32 25.26
N PHE A 164 -8.47 -39.11 25.55
CA PHE A 164 -7.32 -38.69 26.36
C PHE A 164 -7.00 -37.23 26.09
#